data_857db7ecef662b435cc5f593df89b933
#
_entry.id   857db7ecef662b435cc5f593df89b933
#
_cell.length_a   1.000
_cell.length_b   1.000
_cell.length_c   1.000
_cell.angle_alpha   90.00
_cell.angle_beta   90.00
_cell.angle_gamma   90.00
#
_symmetry.space_group_name_H-M   'P 1'
#
loop_
_entity.id
_entity.type
_entity.pdbx_description
1 polymer ?
#
loop_
_entity_poly.entity_id
_entity_poly.type
_entity_poly.pdbx_seq_one_letter_code
_entity_poly.pdbx_strand_id
1 'polypeptide(L)'
;MLLLLWLVSARPGSILVVDASSERLRAMVAVLRHAFGPAAVRGTTHPEDAAAWIACERPAVLVTPADTANGSSAAVVEELRGRWGPVPVVLTHGLEFKALSPPVVHLPAPVDPVRLRSEVGRWVPCAGAGSIATTLLSDVLALYARAGRTGVLDVRGPARTGSVWFEDGELVHAACGAHTGATALFEVLCWNEGRLAFRCALPPTTRSLSGSLPELLARADAVP
;
A
#
# COMPACT_ATOMS: atom_id res chain seq x y z
N MET A 1 17.95 -22.06 11.85
CA MET A 1 16.72 -22.71 11.35
C MET A 1 15.45 -21.97 11.79
N LEU A 2 15.51 -20.66 12.05
CA LEU A 2 14.37 -19.80 12.45
C LEU A 2 14.10 -18.64 11.48
N LEU A 3 14.89 -18.49 10.41
CA LEU A 3 14.79 -17.41 9.42
C LEU A 3 13.93 -17.76 8.19
N LEU A 4 13.49 -19.02 8.06
CA LEU A 4 12.71 -19.51 6.92
C LEU A 4 11.19 -19.45 7.11
N LEU A 5 10.71 -19.16 8.32
CA LEU A 5 9.27 -19.06 8.62
C LEU A 5 8.67 -17.67 8.32
N TRP A 6 9.48 -16.69 8.03
CA TRP A 6 9.02 -15.32 7.73
C TRP A 6 8.70 -15.09 6.26
N LEU A 7 9.02 -16.02 5.36
CA LEU A 7 8.85 -15.90 3.91
C LEU A 7 7.55 -16.52 3.36
N VAL A 8 6.68 -17.08 4.19
CA VAL A 8 5.54 -17.90 3.72
C VAL A 8 4.17 -17.28 3.94
N SER A 9 4.05 -16.05 4.38
CA SER A 9 2.72 -15.43 4.60
C SER A 9 2.58 -13.97 4.21
N ALA A 10 3.14 -13.53 3.10
CA ALA A 10 2.60 -12.34 2.46
C ALA A 10 1.36 -12.74 1.65
N ARG A 11 0.25 -13.01 2.32
CA ARG A 11 -1.05 -12.96 1.67
C ARG A 11 -1.21 -11.56 1.08
N PRO A 12 -1.78 -11.40 -0.12
CA PRO A 12 -2.09 -10.08 -0.65
C PRO A 12 -2.82 -9.32 0.46
N GLY A 13 -2.33 -8.12 0.79
CA GLY A 13 -2.75 -7.38 1.97
C GLY A 13 -4.26 -7.31 2.10
N SER A 14 -4.79 -7.70 3.24
CA SER A 14 -6.23 -7.74 3.46
C SER A 14 -6.79 -6.33 3.64
N ILE A 15 -7.92 -6.07 3.02
CA ILE A 15 -8.73 -4.87 3.21
C ILE A 15 -9.74 -5.19 4.29
N LEU A 16 -9.71 -4.44 5.38
CA LEU A 16 -10.69 -4.56 6.45
C LEU A 16 -11.71 -3.42 6.34
N VAL A 17 -12.99 -3.77 6.24
CA VAL A 17 -14.10 -2.81 6.18
C VAL A 17 -14.96 -2.98 7.43
N VAL A 18 -15.15 -1.91 8.19
CA VAL A 18 -15.98 -1.91 9.40
C VAL A 18 -17.04 -0.82 9.26
N ASP A 19 -18.32 -1.17 9.30
CA ASP A 19 -19.40 -0.19 9.27
C ASP A 19 -20.66 -0.79 9.95
N ALA A 20 -21.17 -0.13 10.97
CA ALA A 20 -22.37 -0.55 11.71
C ALA A 20 -23.62 -0.67 10.82
N SER A 21 -23.67 0.04 9.68
CA SER A 21 -24.73 -0.10 8.69
C SER A 21 -24.45 -1.28 7.76
N SER A 22 -25.26 -2.33 7.85
CA SER A 22 -25.15 -3.51 6.98
C SER A 22 -25.33 -3.20 5.49
N GLU A 23 -26.08 -2.15 5.16
CA GLU A 23 -26.30 -1.70 3.80
C GLU A 23 -25.03 -1.04 3.22
N ARG A 24 -24.47 -0.06 3.94
CA ARG A 24 -23.22 0.62 3.54
C ARG A 24 -22.07 -0.37 3.46
N LEU A 25 -21.95 -1.24 4.47
CA LEU A 25 -20.94 -2.30 4.49
C LEU A 25 -21.01 -3.17 3.23
N ARG A 26 -22.20 -3.66 2.90
CA ARG A 26 -22.39 -4.51 1.70
C ARG A 26 -22.02 -3.77 0.42
N ALA A 27 -22.41 -2.51 0.28
CA ALA A 27 -22.08 -1.70 -0.89
C ALA A 27 -20.55 -1.51 -1.03
N MET A 28 -19.87 -1.10 0.03
CA MET A 28 -18.41 -0.92 0.02
C MET A 28 -17.66 -2.23 -0.23
N VAL A 29 -18.06 -3.30 0.44
CA VAL A 29 -17.46 -4.64 0.25
C VAL A 29 -17.66 -5.14 -1.17
N ALA A 30 -18.83 -4.94 -1.78
CA ALA A 30 -19.08 -5.33 -3.17
C ALA A 30 -18.13 -4.60 -4.15
N VAL A 31 -17.99 -3.29 -4.01
CA VAL A 31 -17.07 -2.46 -4.83
C VAL A 31 -15.62 -2.94 -4.69
N LEU A 32 -15.18 -3.15 -3.45
CA LEU A 32 -13.80 -3.54 -3.17
C LEU A 32 -13.52 -4.99 -3.61
N ARG A 33 -14.44 -5.92 -3.39
CA ARG A 33 -14.30 -7.31 -3.86
C ARG A 33 -14.27 -7.42 -5.38
N HIS A 34 -15.03 -6.58 -6.07
CA HIS A 34 -14.98 -6.51 -7.53
C HIS A 34 -13.59 -6.05 -8.02
N ALA A 35 -12.98 -5.09 -7.32
CA ALA A 35 -11.71 -4.50 -7.71
C ALA A 35 -10.47 -5.33 -7.28
N PHE A 36 -10.50 -5.94 -6.09
CA PHE A 36 -9.32 -6.56 -5.46
C PHE A 36 -9.47 -8.07 -5.22
N GLY A 37 -10.62 -8.63 -5.56
CA GLY A 37 -10.94 -10.03 -5.35
C GLY A 37 -11.58 -10.32 -3.98
N PRO A 38 -12.42 -11.37 -3.91
CA PRO A 38 -13.19 -11.69 -2.71
C PRO A 38 -12.33 -12.10 -1.51
N ALA A 39 -11.19 -12.73 -1.75
CA ALA A 39 -10.28 -13.17 -0.70
C ALA A 39 -9.52 -12.02 -0.02
N ALA A 40 -9.39 -10.86 -0.70
CA ALA A 40 -8.67 -9.71 -0.20
C ALA A 40 -9.52 -8.83 0.74
N VAL A 41 -10.85 -9.00 0.78
CA VAL A 41 -11.75 -8.07 1.46
C VAL A 41 -12.56 -8.77 2.53
N ARG A 42 -12.38 -8.33 3.76
CA ARG A 42 -13.19 -8.71 4.93
C ARG A 42 -14.05 -7.54 5.37
N GLY A 43 -15.29 -7.81 5.74
CA GLY A 43 -16.22 -6.78 6.22
C GLY A 43 -17.01 -7.26 7.42
N THR A 44 -17.20 -6.40 8.41
CA THR A 44 -18.02 -6.67 9.58
C THR A 44 -18.78 -5.43 10.04
N THR A 45 -19.96 -5.67 10.62
CA THR A 45 -20.72 -4.63 11.32
C THR A 45 -20.34 -4.53 12.81
N HIS A 46 -19.52 -5.46 13.32
CA HIS A 46 -19.19 -5.61 14.72
C HIS A 46 -17.72 -5.26 14.98
N PRO A 47 -17.43 -4.27 15.81
CA PRO A 47 -16.06 -3.85 16.12
C PRO A 47 -15.23 -4.97 16.78
N GLU A 48 -15.84 -5.82 17.57
CA GLU A 48 -15.20 -6.98 18.22
C GLU A 48 -14.67 -8.00 17.22
N ASP A 49 -15.37 -8.25 16.13
CA ASP A 49 -14.88 -9.12 15.05
C ASP A 49 -13.69 -8.49 14.36
N ALA A 50 -13.72 -7.16 14.14
CA ALA A 50 -12.61 -6.42 13.57
C ALA A 50 -11.38 -6.51 14.46
N ALA A 51 -11.52 -6.34 15.78
CA ALA A 51 -10.44 -6.49 16.74
C ALA A 51 -9.85 -7.91 16.73
N ALA A 52 -10.71 -8.94 16.67
CA ALA A 52 -10.25 -10.32 16.56
C ALA A 52 -9.44 -10.58 15.27
N TRP A 53 -9.84 -10.00 14.15
CA TRP A 53 -9.07 -10.12 12.89
C TRP A 53 -7.75 -9.34 12.95
N ILE A 54 -7.77 -8.13 13.48
CA ILE A 54 -6.55 -7.32 13.70
C ILE A 54 -5.57 -8.07 14.62
N ALA A 55 -6.08 -8.82 15.60
CA ALA A 55 -5.25 -9.62 16.47
C ALA A 55 -4.47 -10.72 15.72
N CYS A 56 -5.02 -11.26 14.65
CA CYS A 56 -4.44 -12.37 13.89
C CYS A 56 -3.63 -11.92 12.66
N GLU A 57 -4.02 -10.82 12.01
CA GLU A 57 -3.46 -10.42 10.72
C GLU A 57 -3.41 -8.88 10.61
N ARG A 58 -2.29 -8.38 10.09
CA ARG A 58 -2.14 -6.96 9.76
C ARG A 58 -2.90 -6.64 8.47
N PRO A 59 -3.93 -5.80 8.48
CA PRO A 59 -4.55 -5.32 7.24
C PRO A 59 -3.63 -4.35 6.49
N ALA A 60 -3.73 -4.33 5.18
CA ALA A 60 -3.06 -3.32 4.35
C ALA A 60 -3.73 -1.96 4.49
N VAL A 61 -5.05 -1.95 4.67
CA VAL A 61 -5.85 -0.74 4.84
C VAL A 61 -7.11 -1.06 5.66
N LEU A 62 -7.51 -0.12 6.51
CA LEU A 62 -8.79 -0.13 7.22
C LEU A 62 -9.72 0.90 6.56
N VAL A 63 -10.95 0.49 6.26
CA VAL A 63 -12.03 1.37 5.81
C VAL A 63 -13.10 1.40 6.89
N THR A 64 -13.39 2.57 7.44
CA THR A 64 -14.34 2.72 8.55
C THR A 64 -15.01 4.10 8.52
N PRO A 65 -16.25 4.28 9.02
CA PRO A 65 -16.85 5.60 9.15
C PRO A 65 -16.04 6.50 10.09
N ALA A 66 -16.00 7.79 9.77
CA ALA A 66 -15.48 8.81 10.69
C ALA A 66 -16.48 9.11 11.81
N ASP A 67 -17.76 8.78 11.61
CA ASP A 67 -18.81 9.00 12.60
C ASP A 67 -18.84 7.87 13.62
N THR A 68 -18.65 8.25 14.86
CA THR A 68 -18.57 7.34 15.99
C THR A 68 -19.59 7.71 17.05
N ALA A 69 -20.84 7.74 16.67
CA ALA A 69 -21.91 7.93 17.68
C ALA A 69 -21.76 6.97 18.88
N ASN A 70 -21.00 5.87 18.71
CA ASN A 70 -20.72 4.88 19.74
C ASN A 70 -19.22 4.66 20.04
N GLY A 71 -18.31 5.49 19.54
CA GLY A 71 -16.86 5.33 19.80
C GLY A 71 -16.18 4.12 19.16
N SER A 72 -16.92 3.27 18.46
CA SER A 72 -16.44 1.96 18.00
C SER A 72 -15.35 2.03 16.95
N SER A 73 -15.43 2.98 16.00
CA SER A 73 -14.40 3.12 14.95
C SER A 73 -13.07 3.61 15.51
N ALA A 74 -13.10 4.52 16.49
CA ALA A 74 -11.88 5.01 17.14
C ALA A 74 -11.16 3.87 17.88
N ALA A 75 -11.90 3.04 18.61
CA ALA A 75 -11.33 1.89 19.32
C ALA A 75 -10.68 0.88 18.36
N VAL A 76 -11.31 0.60 17.20
CA VAL A 76 -10.72 -0.27 16.17
C VAL A 76 -9.44 0.33 15.59
N VAL A 77 -9.41 1.64 15.35
CA VAL A 77 -8.20 2.32 14.84
C VAL A 77 -7.08 2.31 15.87
N GLU A 78 -7.39 2.55 17.16
CA GLU A 78 -6.40 2.51 18.23
C GLU A 78 -5.83 1.10 18.44
N GLU A 79 -6.68 0.05 18.44
CA GLU A 79 -6.25 -1.34 18.50
C GLU A 79 -5.32 -1.68 17.33
N LEU A 80 -5.70 -1.29 16.10
CA LEU A 80 -4.91 -1.49 14.90
C LEU A 80 -3.53 -0.85 15.03
N ARG A 81 -3.47 0.40 15.48
CA ARG A 81 -2.22 1.16 15.61
C ARG A 81 -1.35 0.68 16.76
N GLY A 82 -1.95 0.34 17.86
CA GLY A 82 -1.24 -0.22 19.01
C GLY A 82 -0.53 -1.52 18.67
N ARG A 83 -1.16 -2.35 17.83
CA ARG A 83 -0.63 -3.67 17.49
C ARG A 83 0.34 -3.67 16.30
N TRP A 84 0.04 -2.90 15.26
CA TRP A 84 0.74 -2.96 13.97
C TRP A 84 1.45 -1.66 13.58
N GLY A 85 1.39 -0.64 14.44
CA GLY A 85 1.89 0.69 14.11
C GLY A 85 1.02 1.41 13.06
N PRO A 86 1.60 2.32 12.29
CA PRO A 86 0.85 3.08 11.30
C PRO A 86 0.33 2.17 10.18
N VAL A 87 -0.99 2.07 10.08
CA VAL A 87 -1.72 1.41 8.99
C VAL A 87 -2.62 2.46 8.33
N PRO A 88 -2.70 2.48 7.00
CA PRO A 88 -3.59 3.39 6.29
C PRO A 88 -5.05 3.23 6.70
N VAL A 89 -5.73 4.34 6.91
CA VAL A 89 -7.16 4.38 7.27
C VAL A 89 -7.90 5.24 6.26
N VAL A 90 -8.93 4.69 5.65
CA VAL A 90 -9.89 5.42 4.83
C VAL A 90 -11.14 5.65 5.65
N LEU A 91 -11.37 6.90 6.03
CA LEU A 91 -12.56 7.32 6.75
C LEU A 91 -13.69 7.62 5.76
N THR A 92 -14.84 6.99 5.98
CA THR A 92 -16.05 7.20 5.19
C THR A 92 -17.13 7.81 6.09
N HIS A 93 -17.93 8.75 5.58
CA HIS A 93 -19.00 9.40 6.34
C HIS A 93 -18.53 10.11 7.63
N GLY A 94 -19.29 11.12 8.07
CA GLY A 94 -19.01 11.85 9.30
C GLY A 94 -18.04 13.02 9.17
N LEU A 95 -17.76 13.67 10.29
CA LEU A 95 -16.86 14.81 10.38
C LEU A 95 -15.40 14.35 10.51
N GLU A 96 -14.46 15.19 10.08
CA GLU A 96 -13.03 14.89 10.16
C GLU A 96 -12.58 14.50 11.58
N PHE A 97 -11.91 13.38 11.69
CA PHE A 97 -11.21 12.98 12.90
C PHE A 97 -9.89 13.76 13.00
N LYS A 98 -9.90 14.86 13.71
CA LYS A 98 -8.69 15.69 13.94
C LYS A 98 -7.56 15.02 14.72
N ALA A 99 -7.84 13.88 15.34
CA ALA A 99 -6.91 13.20 16.27
C ALA A 99 -6.14 12.01 15.66
N LEU A 100 -6.40 11.64 14.42
CA LEU A 100 -5.70 10.49 13.83
C LEU A 100 -4.41 10.92 13.13
N SER A 101 -3.29 10.35 13.58
CA SER A 101 -2.02 10.53 12.86
C SER A 101 -2.05 9.88 11.48
N PRO A 102 -1.41 10.45 10.44
CA PRO A 102 -1.32 9.88 9.10
C PRO A 102 -0.78 8.44 9.11
N PRO A 103 -1.10 7.62 8.08
CA PRO A 103 -1.85 7.98 6.86
C PRO A 103 -3.36 7.81 7.05
N VAL A 104 -4.10 8.89 6.86
CA VAL A 104 -5.57 8.91 6.92
C VAL A 104 -6.11 9.66 5.70
N VAL A 105 -7.07 9.07 5.02
CA VAL A 105 -7.81 9.69 3.91
C VAL A 105 -9.28 9.76 4.27
N HIS A 106 -9.90 10.90 4.06
CA HIS A 106 -11.34 11.10 4.29
C HIS A 106 -12.11 11.14 2.98
N LEU A 107 -13.12 10.30 2.86
CA LEU A 107 -14.06 10.28 1.75
C LEU A 107 -15.41 10.84 2.22
N PRO A 108 -15.87 11.96 1.64
CA PRO A 108 -17.15 12.54 2.03
C PRO A 108 -18.33 11.64 1.63
N ALA A 109 -19.43 11.78 2.34
CA ALA A 109 -20.70 11.16 1.97
C ALA A 109 -21.41 11.94 0.85
N PRO A 110 -22.08 11.26 -0.11
CA PRO A 110 -22.08 9.83 -0.33
C PRO A 110 -20.73 9.32 -0.84
N VAL A 111 -20.29 8.14 -0.40
CA VAL A 111 -19.00 7.58 -0.80
C VAL A 111 -19.03 7.22 -2.28
N ASP A 112 -18.22 7.89 -3.07
CA ASP A 112 -18.03 7.57 -4.48
C ASP A 112 -17.26 6.24 -4.63
N PRO A 113 -17.84 5.22 -5.29
CA PRO A 113 -17.20 3.92 -5.50
C PRO A 113 -15.85 4.01 -6.23
N VAL A 114 -15.71 4.94 -7.17
CA VAL A 114 -14.47 5.13 -7.94
C VAL A 114 -13.37 5.68 -7.02
N ARG A 115 -13.69 6.69 -6.22
CA ARG A 115 -12.75 7.24 -5.24
C ARG A 115 -12.38 6.21 -4.16
N LEU A 116 -13.35 5.50 -3.61
CA LEU A 116 -13.09 4.44 -2.63
C LEU A 116 -12.08 3.41 -3.19
N ARG A 117 -12.33 2.92 -4.40
CA ARG A 117 -11.43 1.98 -5.08
C ARG A 117 -10.04 2.57 -5.29
N SER A 118 -9.96 3.83 -5.74
CA SER A 118 -8.69 4.51 -6.00
C SER A 118 -7.88 4.66 -4.71
N GLU A 119 -8.49 5.19 -3.65
CA GLU A 119 -7.79 5.43 -2.38
C GLU A 119 -7.34 4.11 -1.71
N VAL A 120 -8.22 3.11 -1.65
CA VAL A 120 -7.84 1.78 -1.14
C VAL A 120 -6.75 1.15 -2.00
N GLY A 121 -6.86 1.32 -3.32
CA GLY A 121 -5.91 0.79 -4.28
C GLY A 121 -4.49 1.34 -4.15
N ARG A 122 -4.29 2.47 -3.50
CA ARG A 122 -2.94 3.01 -3.21
C ARG A 122 -2.19 2.15 -2.21
N TRP A 123 -2.90 1.46 -1.33
CA TRP A 123 -2.37 0.74 -0.18
C TRP A 123 -2.42 -0.79 -0.30
N VAL A 124 -3.26 -1.30 -1.21
CA VAL A 124 -3.38 -2.75 -1.41
C VAL A 124 -2.31 -3.22 -2.38
N PRO A 125 -1.52 -4.24 -2.02
CA PRO A 125 -0.59 -4.84 -2.95
C PRO A 125 -1.32 -5.27 -4.22
N CYS A 126 -0.93 -4.75 -5.36
CA CYS A 126 -1.24 -5.45 -6.59
C CYS A 126 -0.45 -6.75 -6.58
N ALA A 127 -1.10 -7.87 -6.78
CA ALA A 127 -0.44 -9.14 -7.07
C ALA A 127 0.16 -9.07 -8.50
N GLY A 128 1.13 -8.18 -8.68
CA GLY A 128 1.93 -8.04 -9.89
C GLY A 128 3.30 -8.63 -9.62
N ALA A 129 3.43 -9.94 -9.65
CA ALA A 129 4.74 -10.55 -9.84
C ALA A 129 5.04 -10.49 -11.33
N GLY A 130 6.04 -9.72 -11.70
CA GLY A 130 6.54 -9.60 -13.07
C GLY A 130 7.97 -10.11 -13.19
N SER A 131 8.44 -10.25 -14.40
CA SER A 131 9.84 -10.55 -14.73
C SER A 131 10.42 -9.43 -15.58
N ILE A 132 11.62 -8.98 -15.26
CA ILE A 132 12.35 -7.97 -16.07
C ILE A 132 12.68 -8.51 -17.47
N ALA A 133 12.80 -9.83 -17.64
CA ALA A 133 13.11 -10.44 -18.93
C ALA A 133 12.07 -10.15 -20.04
N THR A 134 10.87 -9.70 -19.68
CA THR A 134 9.77 -9.42 -20.62
C THR A 134 9.28 -7.97 -20.58
N THR A 135 9.74 -7.16 -19.64
CA THR A 135 9.25 -5.78 -19.44
C THR A 135 10.40 -4.92 -18.94
N LEU A 136 10.61 -3.76 -19.54
CA LEU A 136 11.61 -2.82 -19.04
C LEU A 136 11.21 -2.32 -17.65
N LEU A 137 12.17 -2.27 -16.73
CA LEU A 137 11.91 -1.80 -15.37
C LEU A 137 11.42 -0.34 -15.34
N SER A 138 11.92 0.49 -16.26
CA SER A 138 11.45 1.87 -16.46
C SER A 138 9.94 1.96 -16.72
N ASP A 139 9.41 1.03 -17.54
CA ASP A 139 7.97 0.99 -17.84
C ASP A 139 7.13 0.58 -16.63
N VAL A 140 7.67 -0.35 -15.83
CA VAL A 140 7.04 -0.77 -14.57
C VAL A 140 7.01 0.38 -13.57
N LEU A 141 8.11 1.12 -13.42
CA LEU A 141 8.18 2.31 -12.57
C LEU A 141 7.18 3.37 -13.04
N ALA A 142 7.11 3.62 -14.37
CA ALA A 142 6.16 4.57 -14.94
C ALA A 142 4.70 4.15 -14.71
N LEU A 143 4.40 2.85 -14.78
CA LEU A 143 3.07 2.32 -14.49
C LEU A 143 2.65 2.60 -13.05
N TYR A 144 3.51 2.31 -12.07
CA TYR A 144 3.21 2.55 -10.66
C TYR A 144 3.16 4.04 -10.31
N ALA A 145 4.01 4.87 -10.92
CA ALA A 145 3.98 6.31 -10.78
C ALA A 145 2.64 6.89 -11.28
N ARG A 146 2.21 6.53 -12.50
CA ARG A 146 0.92 6.98 -13.07
C ARG A 146 -0.28 6.47 -12.29
N ALA A 147 -0.18 5.30 -11.69
CA ALA A 147 -1.25 4.73 -10.87
C ALA A 147 -1.33 5.38 -9.47
N GLY A 148 -0.49 6.37 -9.15
CA GLY A 148 -0.48 7.05 -7.85
C GLY A 148 -0.21 6.10 -6.69
N ARG A 149 0.60 5.03 -6.90
CA ARG A 149 0.81 4.02 -5.88
C ARG A 149 1.70 4.51 -4.75
N THR A 150 1.39 4.04 -3.54
CA THR A 150 2.26 4.17 -2.36
C THR A 150 2.70 2.77 -1.93
N GLY A 151 4.02 2.56 -1.82
CA GLY A 151 4.56 1.25 -1.49
C GLY A 151 6.01 1.09 -1.93
N VAL A 152 6.46 -0.17 -2.00
CA VAL A 152 7.81 -0.53 -2.44
C VAL A 152 7.75 -1.56 -3.55
N LEU A 153 8.52 -1.32 -4.60
CA LEU A 153 8.82 -2.28 -5.63
C LEU A 153 10.14 -2.97 -5.26
N ASP A 154 10.05 -4.22 -4.86
CA ASP A 154 11.22 -5.06 -4.64
C ASP A 154 11.64 -5.69 -5.97
N VAL A 155 12.91 -5.57 -6.31
CA VAL A 155 13.55 -6.12 -7.50
C VAL A 155 14.57 -7.15 -7.05
N ARG A 156 14.45 -8.39 -7.50
CA ARG A 156 15.37 -9.48 -7.15
C ARG A 156 16.05 -9.99 -8.40
N GLY A 157 17.30 -9.60 -8.60
CA GLY A 157 18.20 -10.20 -9.57
C GLY A 157 18.82 -11.51 -9.05
N PRO A 158 19.67 -12.17 -9.87
CA PRO A 158 20.29 -13.45 -9.51
C PRO A 158 21.17 -13.41 -8.26
N ALA A 159 21.90 -12.32 -8.06
CA ALA A 159 22.85 -12.15 -6.96
C ALA A 159 22.60 -10.91 -6.08
N ARG A 160 21.61 -10.11 -6.43
CA ARG A 160 21.37 -8.79 -5.81
C ARG A 160 19.89 -8.54 -5.60
N THR A 161 19.58 -7.68 -4.62
CA THR A 161 18.24 -7.19 -4.37
C THR A 161 18.25 -5.67 -4.34
N GLY A 162 17.25 -5.06 -4.97
CA GLY A 162 17.01 -3.63 -4.93
C GLY A 162 15.57 -3.35 -4.50
N SER A 163 15.33 -2.15 -4.02
CA SER A 163 14.00 -1.70 -3.64
C SER A 163 13.80 -0.24 -4.03
N VAL A 164 12.63 0.07 -4.59
CA VAL A 164 12.26 1.43 -5.00
C VAL A 164 10.95 1.79 -4.32
N TRP A 165 10.94 2.86 -3.53
CA TRP A 165 9.77 3.32 -2.78
C TRP A 165 9.05 4.44 -3.50
N PHE A 166 7.73 4.32 -3.47
CA PHE A 166 6.78 5.27 -4.02
C PHE A 166 5.92 5.87 -2.90
N GLU A 167 5.61 7.13 -3.01
CA GLU A 167 4.60 7.82 -2.23
C GLU A 167 3.75 8.65 -3.19
N ASP A 168 2.44 8.34 -3.24
CA ASP A 168 1.48 8.99 -4.15
C ASP A 168 1.93 9.01 -5.63
N GLY A 169 2.66 7.98 -6.05
CA GLY A 169 3.21 7.85 -7.40
C GLY A 169 4.57 8.52 -7.60
N GLU A 170 5.09 9.26 -6.63
CA GLU A 170 6.43 9.82 -6.68
C GLU A 170 7.47 8.84 -6.15
N LEU A 171 8.64 8.77 -6.79
CA LEU A 171 9.77 8.00 -6.29
C LEU A 171 10.46 8.79 -5.18
N VAL A 172 10.41 8.26 -3.96
CA VAL A 172 10.94 8.98 -2.78
C VAL A 172 12.22 8.38 -2.21
N HIS A 173 12.48 7.11 -2.49
CA HIS A 173 13.69 6.43 -2.02
C HIS A 173 14.02 5.23 -2.90
N ALA A 174 15.31 4.93 -3.03
CA ALA A 174 15.80 3.67 -3.61
C ALA A 174 16.97 3.14 -2.80
N ALA A 175 17.10 1.82 -2.75
CA ALA A 175 18.21 1.14 -2.10
C ALA A 175 18.62 -0.11 -2.90
N CYS A 176 19.94 -0.32 -3.03
CA CYS A 176 20.52 -1.49 -3.66
C CYS A 176 21.88 -1.79 -3.00
N GLY A 177 21.97 -2.89 -2.26
CA GLY A 177 23.18 -3.21 -1.51
C GLY A 177 23.57 -2.11 -0.52
N ALA A 178 24.75 -1.51 -0.71
CA ALA A 178 25.22 -0.38 0.09
C ALA A 178 24.80 1.00 -0.48
N HIS A 179 24.23 1.03 -1.67
CA HIS A 179 23.86 2.27 -2.36
C HIS A 179 22.44 2.68 -2.02
N THR A 180 22.19 4.00 -1.97
CA THR A 180 20.87 4.59 -1.80
C THR A 180 20.65 5.74 -2.80
N GLY A 181 19.40 6.14 -2.99
CA GLY A 181 19.04 7.27 -3.85
C GLY A 181 19.25 7.01 -5.34
N ALA A 182 19.71 8.01 -6.07
CA ALA A 182 19.85 7.95 -7.52
C ALA A 182 20.81 6.84 -7.97
N THR A 183 21.92 6.67 -7.28
CA THR A 183 22.90 5.61 -7.58
C THR A 183 22.26 4.21 -7.48
N ALA A 184 21.50 3.95 -6.42
CA ALA A 184 20.78 2.70 -6.25
C ALA A 184 19.70 2.50 -7.34
N LEU A 185 18.97 3.57 -7.68
CA LEU A 185 17.96 3.52 -8.74
C LEU A 185 18.59 3.16 -10.08
N PHE A 186 19.69 3.83 -10.45
CA PHE A 186 20.38 3.59 -11.72
C PHE A 186 20.98 2.17 -11.79
N GLU A 187 21.57 1.70 -10.68
CA GLU A 187 22.06 0.33 -10.61
C GLU A 187 20.93 -0.69 -10.87
N VAL A 188 19.78 -0.51 -10.26
CA VAL A 188 18.62 -1.41 -10.43
C VAL A 188 18.05 -1.32 -11.85
N LEU A 189 18.03 -0.11 -12.46
CA LEU A 189 17.58 0.09 -13.84
C LEU A 189 18.45 -0.62 -14.88
N CYS A 190 19.73 -0.84 -14.59
CA CYS A 190 20.64 -1.57 -15.47
C CYS A 190 20.44 -3.10 -15.44
N TRP A 191 19.53 -3.62 -14.62
CA TRP A 191 19.35 -5.07 -14.56
C TRP A 191 18.46 -5.55 -15.72
N ASN A 192 18.96 -6.54 -16.46
CA ASN A 192 18.30 -7.14 -17.62
C ASN A 192 17.46 -8.36 -17.25
N GLU A 193 17.58 -8.86 -16.01
CA GLU A 193 16.85 -10.02 -15.51
C GLU A 193 16.53 -9.88 -14.04
N GLY A 194 15.41 -10.43 -13.62
CA GLY A 194 14.99 -10.43 -12.23
C GLY A 194 13.50 -10.60 -12.05
N ARG A 195 13.10 -10.74 -10.79
CA ARG A 195 11.71 -10.80 -10.38
C ARG A 195 11.31 -9.49 -9.73
N LEU A 196 10.12 -9.03 -10.07
CA LEU A 196 9.50 -7.83 -9.54
C LEU A 196 8.37 -8.21 -8.59
N ALA A 197 8.30 -7.56 -7.45
CA ALA A 197 7.17 -7.70 -6.54
C ALA A 197 6.86 -6.33 -5.92
N PHE A 198 5.66 -5.83 -6.16
CA PHE A 198 5.18 -4.61 -5.49
C PHE A 198 4.43 -4.99 -4.22
N ARG A 199 4.72 -4.31 -3.13
CA ARG A 199 3.99 -4.44 -1.86
C ARG A 199 3.70 -3.08 -1.28
N CYS A 200 2.56 -2.94 -0.64
CA CYS A 200 2.24 -1.73 0.11
C CYS A 200 3.14 -1.65 1.33
N ALA A 201 3.81 -0.54 1.46
CA ALA A 201 4.63 -0.21 2.61
C ALA A 201 4.68 1.31 2.75
N LEU A 202 4.80 1.80 3.97
CA LEU A 202 5.10 3.21 4.17
C LEU A 202 6.53 3.48 3.69
N PRO A 203 6.76 4.61 3.03
CA PRO A 203 8.11 5.00 2.64
C PRO A 203 8.97 5.20 3.90
N PRO A 204 10.28 4.97 3.81
CA PRO A 204 11.19 5.25 4.91
C PRO A 204 11.19 6.75 5.21
N THR A 205 11.52 7.11 6.45
CA THR A 205 11.61 8.50 6.90
C THR A 205 12.65 9.29 6.08
N THR A 206 13.71 8.60 5.64
CA THR A 206 14.77 9.19 4.81
C THR A 206 14.36 9.16 3.35
N ARG A 207 14.11 10.31 2.78
CA ARG A 207 13.92 10.48 1.33
C ARG A 207 15.28 10.67 0.68
N SER A 208 15.60 9.85 -0.31
CA SER A 208 16.88 9.92 -1.01
C SER A 208 16.74 10.20 -2.51
N LEU A 209 15.51 10.30 -2.99
CA LEU A 209 15.17 10.70 -4.35
C LEU A 209 14.34 11.97 -4.32
N SER A 210 14.57 12.84 -5.29
CA SER A 210 13.79 14.05 -5.55
C SER A 210 13.72 14.31 -7.05
N GLY A 211 12.56 14.76 -7.52
CA GLY A 211 12.28 14.99 -8.93
C GLY A 211 11.28 13.97 -9.50
N SER A 212 10.75 14.28 -10.65
CA SER A 212 9.82 13.40 -11.37
C SER A 212 10.53 12.18 -11.95
N LEU A 213 9.80 11.09 -12.16
CA LEU A 213 10.36 9.90 -12.81
C LEU A 213 11.03 10.19 -14.16
N PRO A 214 10.45 11.02 -15.08
CA PRO A 214 11.14 11.39 -16.32
C PRO A 214 12.47 12.09 -16.11
N GLU A 215 12.58 12.99 -15.13
CA GLU A 215 13.84 13.66 -14.79
C GLU A 215 14.89 12.70 -14.26
N LEU A 216 14.46 11.76 -13.41
CA LEU A 216 15.35 10.72 -12.86
C LEU A 216 15.85 9.77 -13.96
N LEU A 217 14.98 9.37 -14.91
CA LEU A 217 15.36 8.53 -16.05
C LEU A 217 16.31 9.25 -17.01
N ALA A 218 16.03 10.52 -17.33
CA ALA A 218 16.91 11.33 -18.17
C ALA A 218 18.32 11.49 -17.57
N ARG A 219 18.43 11.52 -16.25
CA ARG A 219 19.72 11.54 -15.55
C ARG A 219 20.41 10.17 -15.58
N ALA A 220 19.65 9.08 -15.61
CA ALA A 220 20.21 7.72 -15.76
C ALA A 220 20.86 7.53 -17.13
N ASP A 221 20.23 8.02 -18.19
CA ASP A 221 20.74 7.94 -19.56
C ASP A 221 21.99 8.82 -19.81
N ALA A 222 22.26 9.79 -18.93
CA ALA A 222 23.40 10.69 -19.02
C ALA A 222 24.66 10.18 -18.26
N VAL A 223 24.57 9.04 -17.60
CA VAL A 223 25.72 8.41 -16.92
C VAL A 223 26.41 7.49 -17.93
N PRO A 224 27.68 7.76 -18.28
CA PRO A 224 28.44 7.01 -19.27
C PRO A 224 28.76 5.57 -18.83
#